data_757cbae53b575c2b6d740f866f3267aa
#
_entry.id   757cbae53b575c2b6d740f866f3267aa
#
_cell.length_a   1.000
_cell.length_b   1.000
_cell.length_c   1.000
_cell.angle_alpha   90.00
_cell.angle_beta   90.00
_cell.angle_gamma   90.00
#
_symmetry.space_group_name_H-M   'P 1'
#
loop_
_entity.id
_entity.type
_entity.pdbx_description
1 polymer ?
#
loop_
_entity_poly.entity_id
_entity_poly.type
_entity_poly.pdbx_seq_one_letter_code
_entity_poly.pdbx_strand_id
1 'polypeptide(L)'
;MYTIINISGKQFKAIEGTKIRVPKQNGEVGSSLTFDEVLLLSNDNSTQIGKPYVKGSSVTATILGQGRDKKIIVYKKKRRKGYQRKNGHRQFYTEIEIKKINASKSKVKTTSSKNLEPVSDDAKTKEE
;
A
#
# COMPACT_ATOMS: atom_id res chain seq x y z
N MET A 1 -7.37 -9.33 8.75
CA MET A 1 -6.33 -8.34 8.41
C MET A 1 -6.32 -8.06 6.92
N TYR A 2 -6.28 -6.80 6.49
CA TYR A 2 -6.11 -6.42 5.09
C TYR A 2 -5.16 -5.23 4.95
N THR A 3 -4.61 -5.06 3.76
CA THR A 3 -3.71 -3.95 3.44
C THR A 3 -4.05 -3.34 2.08
N ILE A 4 -3.75 -2.06 1.91
CA ILE A 4 -3.81 -1.38 0.62
C ILE A 4 -2.39 -1.14 0.15
N ILE A 5 -2.06 -1.70 -1.00
CA ILE A 5 -0.75 -1.62 -1.63
C ILE A 5 -0.82 -0.88 -2.95
N ASN A 6 0.24 -0.18 -3.31
CA ASN A 6 0.40 0.45 -4.61
C ASN A 6 1.25 -0.47 -5.50
N ILE A 7 0.72 -0.84 -6.66
CA ILE A 7 1.43 -1.66 -7.64
C ILE A 7 1.34 -0.97 -9.00
N SER A 8 2.47 -0.56 -9.55
CA SER A 8 2.55 0.13 -10.85
C SER A 8 1.59 1.33 -10.96
N GLY A 9 1.49 2.14 -9.87
CA GLY A 9 0.64 3.32 -9.82
C GLY A 9 -0.86 3.05 -9.59
N LYS A 10 -1.25 1.81 -9.32
CA LYS A 10 -2.63 1.43 -8.98
C LYS A 10 -2.72 0.85 -7.58
N GLN A 11 -3.79 1.18 -6.87
CA GLN A 11 -4.04 0.71 -5.52
C GLN A 11 -4.86 -0.59 -5.54
N PHE A 12 -4.43 -1.55 -4.74
CA PHE A 12 -5.10 -2.84 -4.60
C PHE A 12 -5.32 -3.17 -3.14
N LYS A 13 -6.48 -3.72 -2.84
CA LYS A 13 -6.75 -4.31 -1.53
C LYS A 13 -6.18 -5.73 -1.52
N ALA A 14 -5.24 -6.00 -0.63
CA ALA A 14 -4.61 -7.29 -0.46
C ALA A 14 -5.04 -7.92 0.88
N ILE A 15 -5.46 -9.18 0.81
CA ILE A 15 -5.79 -10.04 1.93
C ILE A 15 -4.98 -11.32 1.74
N GLU A 16 -4.46 -11.91 2.80
CA GLU A 16 -3.72 -13.17 2.70
C GLU A 16 -4.57 -14.27 2.08
N GLY A 17 -3.98 -15.06 1.18
CA GLY A 17 -4.64 -16.12 0.43
C GLY A 17 -5.51 -15.65 -0.75
N THR A 18 -5.66 -14.35 -0.99
CA THR A 18 -6.48 -13.84 -2.10
C THR A 18 -5.67 -13.74 -3.39
N LYS A 19 -6.32 -14.07 -4.51
CA LYS A 19 -5.78 -13.90 -5.86
C LYS A 19 -6.24 -12.56 -6.42
N ILE A 20 -5.33 -11.77 -6.94
CA ILE A 20 -5.63 -10.47 -7.55
C ILE A 20 -4.95 -10.35 -8.91
N ARG A 21 -5.59 -9.60 -9.83
CA ARG A 21 -5.00 -9.22 -11.11
C ARG A 21 -4.40 -7.85 -11.02
N VAL A 22 -3.13 -7.74 -11.34
CA VAL A 22 -2.35 -6.51 -11.31
C VAL A 22 -1.77 -6.21 -12.69
N PRO A 23 -1.35 -4.97 -12.97
CA PRO A 23 -0.60 -4.67 -14.18
C PRO A 23 0.62 -5.58 -14.30
N LYS A 24 1.05 -5.87 -15.53
CA LYS A 24 2.16 -6.77 -15.81
C LYS A 24 3.35 -6.49 -14.90
N GLN A 25 3.80 -7.51 -14.18
CA GLN A 25 5.01 -7.51 -13.36
C GLN A 25 6.10 -8.34 -14.05
N ASN A 26 7.36 -7.98 -13.80
CA ASN A 26 8.51 -8.76 -14.25
C ASN A 26 8.71 -9.94 -13.29
N GLY A 27 8.87 -11.11 -13.82
CA GLY A 27 9.07 -12.35 -13.08
C GLY A 27 8.49 -13.53 -13.81
N GLU A 28 8.90 -14.73 -13.45
CA GLU A 28 8.38 -15.99 -13.99
C GLU A 28 7.23 -16.51 -13.13
N VAL A 29 6.41 -17.37 -13.71
CA VAL A 29 5.33 -18.05 -12.97
C VAL A 29 5.95 -18.88 -11.84
N GLY A 30 5.41 -18.73 -10.64
CA GLY A 30 5.94 -19.35 -9.41
C GLY A 30 6.94 -18.50 -8.65
N SER A 31 7.46 -17.40 -9.21
CA SER A 31 8.37 -16.52 -8.49
C SER A 31 7.66 -15.70 -7.42
N SER A 32 8.39 -15.36 -6.35
CA SER A 32 7.90 -14.48 -5.29
C SER A 32 8.22 -13.02 -5.60
N LEU A 33 7.24 -12.16 -5.40
CA LEU A 33 7.36 -10.71 -5.49
C LEU A 33 7.14 -10.09 -4.12
N THR A 34 7.91 -9.05 -3.79
CA THR A 34 7.73 -8.27 -2.57
C THR A 34 7.34 -6.86 -2.94
N PHE A 35 6.27 -6.35 -2.32
CA PHE A 35 5.78 -5.00 -2.49
C PHE A 35 5.95 -4.23 -1.18
N ASP A 36 6.73 -3.15 -1.22
CA ASP A 36 7.04 -2.33 -0.05
C ASP A 36 6.17 -1.07 0.03
N GLU A 37 5.47 -0.71 -1.06
CA GLU A 37 4.60 0.46 -1.11
C GLU A 37 3.24 0.18 -0.48
N VAL A 38 3.22 0.05 0.84
CA VAL A 38 2.01 -0.17 1.64
C VAL A 38 1.44 1.16 2.09
N LEU A 39 0.23 1.50 1.63
CA LEU A 39 -0.46 2.74 1.95
C LEU A 39 -1.24 2.66 3.27
N LEU A 40 -1.85 1.52 3.53
CA LEU A 40 -2.67 1.27 4.69
C LEU A 40 -2.55 -0.17 5.12
N LEU A 41 -2.47 -0.37 6.42
CA LEU A 41 -2.55 -1.67 7.07
C LEU A 41 -3.67 -1.65 8.10
N SER A 42 -4.66 -2.50 7.94
CA SER A 42 -5.77 -2.62 8.88
C SER A 42 -5.83 -4.02 9.46
N ASN A 43 -5.77 -4.05 10.79
CA ASN A 43 -6.10 -5.21 11.61
C ASN A 43 -7.46 -4.96 12.27
N ASP A 44 -8.06 -6.00 12.82
CA ASP A 44 -9.38 -5.90 13.47
C ASP A 44 -9.41 -4.89 14.62
N ASN A 45 -8.27 -4.67 15.29
CA ASN A 45 -8.14 -3.78 16.46
C ASN A 45 -7.42 -2.45 16.17
N SER A 46 -6.78 -2.30 15.01
CA SER A 46 -5.98 -1.10 14.72
C SER A 46 -5.81 -0.89 13.22
N THR A 47 -5.83 0.37 12.82
CA THR A 47 -5.56 0.77 11.44
C THR A 47 -4.38 1.73 11.42
N GLN A 48 -3.37 1.40 10.61
CA GLN A 48 -2.20 2.25 10.39
C GLN A 48 -2.27 2.84 8.98
N ILE A 49 -2.23 4.16 8.89
CA ILE A 49 -2.25 4.90 7.63
C ILE A 49 -0.85 5.43 7.35
N GLY A 50 -0.34 5.16 6.15
CA GLY A 50 0.96 5.64 5.71
C GLY A 50 0.96 7.15 5.40
N LYS A 51 2.12 7.78 5.63
CA LYS A 51 2.40 9.17 5.23
C LYS A 51 3.72 9.21 4.44
N PRO A 52 3.76 8.94 3.14
CA PRO A 52 2.76 8.32 2.27
C PRO A 52 2.63 6.80 2.45
N TYR A 53 3.70 6.12 2.94
CA TYR A 53 3.75 4.66 3.11
C TYR A 53 3.93 4.28 4.58
N VAL A 54 3.45 3.09 4.93
CA VAL A 54 3.66 2.50 6.26
C VAL A 54 5.07 1.93 6.32
N LYS A 55 5.95 2.54 7.11
CA LYS A 55 7.36 2.13 7.23
C LYS A 55 7.50 0.71 7.79
N GLY A 56 8.36 -0.08 7.13
CA GLY A 56 8.70 -1.43 7.57
C GLY A 56 7.59 -2.47 7.33
N SER A 57 6.55 -2.15 6.57
CA SER A 57 5.56 -3.11 6.11
C SER A 57 5.86 -3.53 4.67
N SER A 58 5.62 -4.79 4.35
CA SER A 58 5.76 -5.36 3.02
C SER A 58 4.74 -6.45 2.78
N VAL A 59 4.42 -6.68 1.52
CA VAL A 59 3.51 -7.75 1.11
C VAL A 59 4.25 -8.69 0.16
N THR A 60 4.27 -9.96 0.51
CA THR A 60 4.85 -11.01 -0.32
C THR A 60 3.75 -11.72 -1.09
N ALA A 61 3.91 -11.80 -2.40
CA ALA A 61 2.98 -12.46 -3.30
C ALA A 61 3.71 -13.41 -4.25
N THR A 62 3.03 -14.42 -4.76
CA THR A 62 3.55 -15.36 -5.74
C THR A 62 2.84 -15.17 -7.07
N ILE A 63 3.57 -15.17 -8.18
CA ILE A 63 3.00 -15.09 -9.53
C ILE A 63 2.35 -16.43 -9.86
N LEU A 64 1.06 -16.41 -10.15
CA LEU A 64 0.31 -17.59 -10.62
C LEU A 64 0.31 -17.71 -12.14
N GLY A 65 0.25 -16.59 -12.84
CA GLY A 65 0.20 -16.57 -14.29
C GLY A 65 0.28 -15.17 -14.86
N GLN A 66 0.56 -15.09 -16.14
CA GLN A 66 0.59 -13.85 -16.91
C GLN A 66 -0.26 -14.01 -18.16
N GLY A 67 -0.97 -12.96 -18.51
CA GLY A 67 -1.86 -13.02 -19.65
C GLY A 67 -2.18 -11.66 -20.27
N ARG A 68 -3.05 -11.70 -21.23
CA ARG A 68 -3.60 -10.50 -21.88
C ARG A 68 -5.13 -10.54 -21.79
N ASP A 69 -5.73 -9.43 -21.46
CA ASP A 69 -7.17 -9.28 -21.47
C ASP A 69 -7.75 -9.36 -22.89
N LYS A 70 -9.07 -9.47 -22.96
CA LYS A 70 -9.80 -9.42 -24.23
C LYS A 70 -9.51 -8.10 -24.94
N LYS A 71 -9.54 -8.13 -26.28
CA LYS A 71 -9.33 -6.93 -27.10
C LYS A 71 -10.46 -5.93 -26.89
N ILE A 72 -10.10 -4.72 -26.47
CA ILE A 72 -11.01 -3.59 -26.35
C ILE A 72 -10.84 -2.71 -27.59
N ILE A 73 -11.94 -2.41 -28.26
CA ILE A 73 -11.93 -1.54 -29.43
C ILE A 73 -12.02 -0.09 -28.96
N VAL A 74 -10.98 0.68 -29.22
CA VAL A 74 -10.93 2.12 -28.95
C VAL A 74 -11.28 2.86 -30.22
N TYR A 75 -12.48 3.42 -30.27
CA TYR A 75 -12.95 4.20 -31.41
C TYR A 75 -12.98 5.68 -31.07
N LYS A 76 -12.27 6.50 -31.85
CA LYS A 76 -12.19 7.95 -31.70
C LYS A 76 -12.78 8.61 -32.92
N LYS A 77 -13.73 9.54 -32.75
CA LYS A 77 -14.35 10.33 -33.81
C LYS A 77 -14.47 11.79 -33.36
N LYS A 78 -14.21 12.71 -34.31
CA LYS A 78 -14.51 14.13 -34.13
C LYS A 78 -15.66 14.53 -35.02
N ARG A 79 -16.70 15.17 -34.45
CA ARG A 79 -17.84 15.65 -35.23
C ARG A 79 -17.39 16.67 -36.30
N ARG A 80 -17.99 16.62 -37.49
CA ARG A 80 -17.80 17.58 -38.58
C ARG A 80 -16.35 17.74 -39.09
N LYS A 81 -15.44 16.83 -38.75
CA LYS A 81 -14.01 16.95 -39.14
C LYS A 81 -13.46 15.73 -39.89
N GLY A 82 -14.28 14.79 -40.36
CA GLY A 82 -13.81 13.60 -41.06
C GLY A 82 -12.79 12.73 -40.29
N TYR A 83 -12.48 13.09 -39.02
CA TYR A 83 -11.53 12.35 -38.22
C TYR A 83 -12.20 11.16 -37.54
N GLN A 84 -11.71 9.97 -37.83
CA GLN A 84 -12.10 8.73 -37.15
C GLN A 84 -10.91 7.79 -37.09
N ARG A 85 -10.72 7.15 -35.92
CA ARG A 85 -9.70 6.12 -35.74
C ARG A 85 -10.26 4.98 -34.91
N LYS A 86 -9.96 3.75 -35.33
CA LYS A 86 -10.36 2.53 -34.65
C LYS A 86 -9.12 1.70 -34.35
N ASN A 87 -8.76 1.58 -33.11
CA ASN A 87 -7.61 0.78 -32.64
C ASN A 87 -8.09 -0.26 -31.64
N GLY A 88 -7.45 -1.44 -31.62
CA GLY A 88 -7.69 -2.43 -30.59
C GLY A 88 -6.58 -2.39 -29.54
N HIS A 89 -6.95 -2.48 -28.27
CA HIS A 89 -6.01 -2.56 -27.14
C HIS A 89 -6.24 -3.85 -26.36
N ARG A 90 -5.14 -4.53 -25.98
CA ARG A 90 -5.15 -5.68 -25.07
C ARG A 90 -4.21 -5.37 -23.91
N GLN A 91 -4.77 -5.26 -22.72
CA GLN A 91 -3.98 -4.99 -21.52
C GLN A 91 -3.29 -6.26 -21.05
N PHE A 92 -2.00 -6.16 -20.76
CA PHE A 92 -1.26 -7.22 -20.08
C PHE A 92 -1.52 -7.17 -18.59
N TYR A 93 -1.68 -8.32 -17.98
CA TYR A 93 -1.86 -8.48 -16.55
C TYR A 93 -1.01 -9.64 -16.01
N THR A 94 -0.77 -9.60 -14.71
CA THR A 94 -0.18 -10.70 -13.93
C THR A 94 -1.20 -11.09 -12.85
N GLU A 95 -1.48 -12.37 -12.71
CA GLU A 95 -2.25 -12.91 -11.58
C GLU A 95 -1.27 -13.26 -10.47
N ILE A 96 -1.48 -12.67 -9.31
CA ILE A 96 -0.67 -12.91 -8.11
C ILE A 96 -1.55 -13.42 -6.98
N GLU A 97 -0.99 -14.27 -6.14
CA GLU A 97 -1.58 -14.71 -4.88
C GLU A 97 -0.82 -14.10 -3.73
N ILE A 98 -1.53 -13.41 -2.85
CA ILE A 98 -0.95 -12.83 -1.64
C ILE A 98 -0.65 -13.94 -0.65
N LYS A 99 0.64 -14.16 -0.34
CA LYS A 99 1.07 -15.20 0.60
C LYS A 99 1.13 -14.67 2.03
N LYS A 100 1.75 -13.50 2.23
CA LYS A 100 1.99 -12.97 3.56
C LYS A 100 2.01 -11.44 3.57
N ILE A 101 1.42 -10.87 4.61
CA ILE A 101 1.48 -9.45 4.91
C ILE A 101 2.40 -9.27 6.13
N ASN A 102 3.59 -8.69 5.91
CA ASN A 102 4.51 -8.35 6.97
C ASN A 102 4.16 -6.97 7.51
N ALA A 103 3.70 -6.91 8.74
CA ALA A 103 3.48 -5.67 9.45
C ALA A 103 4.67 -5.43 10.38
N SER A 104 5.41 -4.35 10.20
CA SER A 104 6.34 -3.90 11.22
C SER A 104 5.55 -3.49 12.44
N LYS A 105 5.76 -4.15 13.56
CA LYS A 105 5.35 -3.65 14.88
C LYS A 105 6.22 -2.44 15.20
N SER A 106 5.89 -1.27 14.69
CA SER A 106 6.41 -0.04 15.26
C SER A 106 5.88 0.01 16.68
N LYS A 107 6.76 -0.25 17.67
CA LYS A 107 6.48 0.12 19.06
C LYS A 107 6.17 1.61 19.04
N VAL A 108 4.90 1.95 19.15
CA VAL A 108 4.50 3.29 19.56
C VAL A 108 5.16 3.48 20.93
N LYS A 109 6.26 4.22 20.96
CA LYS A 109 6.72 4.82 22.21
C LYS A 109 5.64 5.81 22.60
N THR A 110 4.74 5.36 23.44
CA THR A 110 3.91 6.23 24.25
C THR A 110 4.91 7.00 25.12
N THR A 111 5.26 8.21 24.71
CA THR A 111 5.83 9.19 25.61
C THR A 111 4.70 9.55 26.56
N SER A 112 4.58 8.78 27.63
CA SER A 112 3.83 9.19 28.79
C SER A 112 4.54 10.45 29.31
N SER A 113 3.86 11.55 29.17
CA SER A 113 4.11 12.77 29.91
C SER A 113 4.12 12.43 31.40
N LYS A 114 5.29 12.41 31.98
CA LYS A 114 5.43 12.28 33.41
C LYS A 114 6.25 13.47 33.94
N ASN A 115 5.58 14.14 34.83
CA ASN A 115 6.08 15.06 35.87
C ASN A 115 6.33 16.51 35.47
N LEU A 116 5.25 17.24 35.69
CA LEU A 116 5.35 18.51 36.44
C LEU A 116 5.56 18.18 37.92
N GLU A 117 6.74 18.35 38.42
CA GLU A 117 6.97 18.49 39.87
C GLU A 117 6.79 19.95 40.24
N PRO A 118 6.08 20.25 41.32
CA PRO A 118 5.94 21.62 41.80
C PRO A 118 7.23 22.06 42.53
N VAL A 119 7.74 23.21 42.12
CA VAL A 119 8.78 23.92 42.85
C VAL A 119 8.16 24.42 44.14
N SER A 120 8.55 23.86 45.25
CA SER A 120 8.29 24.41 46.57
C SER A 120 9.27 25.53 46.84
N ASP A 121 8.71 26.75 46.98
CA ASP A 121 9.34 27.86 47.66
C ASP A 121 9.72 27.46 49.08
N ASP A 122 10.96 27.71 49.45
CA ASP A 122 11.32 27.93 50.84
C ASP A 122 12.30 29.10 50.94
N ALA A 123 11.68 30.21 51.22
CA ALA A 123 12.35 31.38 51.77
C ALA A 123 12.92 31.07 53.14
N LYS A 124 14.18 31.37 53.37
CA LYS A 124 14.65 31.68 54.71
C LYS A 124 15.78 32.71 54.72
N THR A 125 15.33 33.87 55.04
CA THR A 125 16.05 34.99 55.61
C THR A 125 16.93 34.59 56.86
N LYS A 126 18.14 35.11 56.91
CA LYS A 126 18.85 35.65 58.11
C LYS A 126 20.20 36.18 57.64
N GLU A 127 20.40 37.48 57.73
CA GLU A 127 21.03 38.25 58.84
C GLU A 127 22.38 37.65 59.26
N GLU A 128 23.45 38.32 58.94
CA GLU A 128 24.29 39.29 59.66
C GLU A 128 25.36 39.81 58.70
#